data_b1c5f71ae5d8462b9852d6295dec08d4
#
_entry.id   b1c5f71ae5d8462b9852d6295dec08d4
#
_cell.length_a   1.000
_cell.length_b   1.000
_cell.length_c   1.000
_cell.angle_alpha   90.00
_cell.angle_beta   90.00
_cell.angle_gamma   90.00
#
_symmetry.space_group_name_H-M   'P 1'
#
loop_
_entity.id
_entity.type
_entity.pdbx_description
1 polymer ?
#
loop_
_entity_poly.entity_id
_entity_poly.type
_entity_poly.pdbx_seq_one_letter_code
_entity_poly.pdbx_strand_id
1 'polypeptide(L)'
;MKNEYAQWRKLDNAALAFPAVTGKNDTRVFRFYCELKEEINEETLQKALDRTLEKYPLFRAVLRKGLFWFYLERRDIPAIVKKETGAPCSGLYIPDKKTLLFRVSYHKNRINFEVFHALTDGTGAMHFLMELVKDYLQEAHPEEELPELFPDENITGRDMEEDSFSQYYSSDAPRKRESKKPAFQLKGEKLRQEDMNITEVCVPVKEIHARAKAAGVSITVFLTAALIWAIHEEVPQNQAKKPIGLMIPVNLRNYFPSQSMANFFGWIEISCYFQPDTAFEDILRSVKEQFAKELSKDVIEAKLNDLVSLEKNPILRLVPLEIKTPFLLAGTTLGGRSITAIYSNVGIIRMPEEYRKYIQRFGLFASTDSLQLCSCSFGDEMVLSFTSKIPNGNIERNFVEKLKKEQVSCEIRENDFPGQKEERKAPAKLFESFTFLCIVLAVVCNLIDYL
;
A
#
# COMPACT_ATOMS: atom_id res chain seq x y z
N MET A 1 35.96 -1.72 4.59
CA MET A 1 34.84 -2.67 4.63
C MET A 1 34.43 -3.01 3.21
N LYS A 2 34.49 -4.29 2.80
CA LYS A 2 34.04 -4.73 1.48
C LYS A 2 32.53 -4.50 1.39
N ASN A 3 32.04 -3.93 0.26
CA ASN A 3 30.63 -3.72 -0.02
C ASN A 3 29.85 -5.05 0.14
N GLU A 4 29.13 -5.20 1.24
CA GLU A 4 28.27 -6.36 1.53
C GLU A 4 26.97 -6.35 0.69
N TYR A 5 26.69 -5.25 0.00
CA TYR A 5 25.47 -5.05 -0.79
C TYR A 5 25.72 -5.27 -2.29
N ALA A 6 24.75 -5.88 -2.94
CA ALA A 6 24.81 -6.09 -4.39
C ALA A 6 24.74 -4.76 -5.15
N GLN A 7 25.50 -4.64 -6.24
CA GLN A 7 25.46 -3.47 -7.14
C GLN A 7 24.11 -3.37 -7.87
N TRP A 8 23.43 -4.50 -8.07
CA TRP A 8 22.11 -4.60 -8.66
C TRP A 8 21.36 -5.80 -8.08
N ARG A 9 20.04 -5.71 -8.01
CA ARG A 9 19.18 -6.80 -7.57
C ARG A 9 17.95 -6.91 -8.48
N LYS A 10 17.42 -8.11 -8.61
CA LYS A 10 16.12 -8.33 -9.24
C LYS A 10 15.04 -7.69 -8.40
N LEU A 11 13.93 -7.34 -9.05
CA LEU A 11 12.70 -7.08 -8.33
C LEU A 11 12.21 -8.39 -7.69
N ASP A 12 11.65 -8.29 -6.49
CA ASP A 12 10.89 -9.37 -5.88
C ASP A 12 9.61 -9.66 -6.67
N ASN A 13 8.99 -10.81 -6.43
CA ASN A 13 7.85 -11.25 -7.20
C ASN A 13 6.68 -10.25 -7.20
N ALA A 14 6.37 -9.63 -6.05
CA ALA A 14 5.30 -8.64 -5.94
C ALA A 14 5.61 -7.36 -6.74
N ALA A 15 6.87 -6.95 -6.76
CA ALA A 15 7.32 -5.74 -7.43
C ALA A 15 7.33 -5.83 -8.96
N LEU A 16 7.35 -7.04 -9.54
CA LEU A 16 7.46 -7.23 -10.99
C LEU A 16 6.37 -6.53 -11.81
N ALA A 17 5.16 -6.42 -11.27
CA ALA A 17 4.05 -5.80 -11.95
C ALA A 17 4.03 -4.27 -11.81
N PHE A 18 4.55 -3.69 -10.74
CA PHE A 18 4.39 -2.26 -10.44
C PHE A 18 4.90 -1.33 -11.53
N PRO A 19 6.09 -1.52 -12.12
CA PRO A 19 6.54 -0.62 -13.19
C PRO A 19 5.65 -0.65 -14.43
N ALA A 20 5.05 -1.80 -14.73
CA ALA A 20 4.18 -1.96 -15.90
C ALA A 20 2.81 -1.31 -15.72
N VAL A 21 2.30 -1.25 -14.47
CA VAL A 21 0.96 -0.72 -14.17
C VAL A 21 0.99 0.71 -13.61
N THR A 22 2.18 1.27 -13.40
CA THR A 22 2.35 2.66 -12.95
C THR A 22 1.98 3.63 -14.06
N GLY A 23 1.19 4.64 -13.73
CA GLY A 23 0.75 5.63 -14.69
C GLY A 23 0.19 6.90 -14.03
N LYS A 24 -0.40 7.76 -14.86
CA LYS A 24 -1.00 9.03 -14.40
C LYS A 24 -2.17 8.83 -13.44
N ASN A 25 -2.86 7.69 -13.53
CA ASN A 25 -4.02 7.40 -12.69
C ASN A 25 -3.64 6.77 -11.35
N ASP A 26 -2.52 6.07 -11.29
CA ASP A 26 -1.99 5.48 -10.07
C ASP A 26 -0.48 5.41 -10.18
N THR A 27 0.19 6.16 -9.32
CA THR A 27 1.66 6.28 -9.31
C THR A 27 2.34 5.10 -8.61
N ARG A 28 1.59 4.25 -7.92
CA ARG A 28 2.09 3.18 -7.06
C ARG A 28 3.07 3.71 -6.00
N VAL A 29 2.88 4.96 -5.59
CA VAL A 29 3.59 5.60 -4.49
C VAL A 29 2.70 5.57 -3.28
N PHE A 30 3.25 5.20 -2.16
CA PHE A 30 2.59 5.33 -0.88
C PHE A 30 3.42 6.20 0.07
N ARG A 31 2.74 6.79 1.03
CA ARG A 31 3.33 7.67 2.03
C ARG A 31 3.11 7.09 3.42
N PHE A 32 4.17 7.04 4.20
CA PHE A 32 4.14 7.06 5.65
C PHE A 32 4.51 8.44 6.15
N TYR A 33 3.94 8.84 7.26
CA TYR A 33 4.34 10.08 7.93
C TYR A 33 4.37 9.93 9.44
N CYS A 34 5.15 10.79 10.09
CA CYS A 34 5.17 10.97 11.53
C CYS A 34 4.93 12.44 11.84
N GLU A 35 3.93 12.75 12.68
CA GLU A 35 3.73 14.08 13.24
C GLU A 35 4.40 14.14 14.61
N LEU A 36 5.31 15.09 14.77
CA LEU A 36 5.94 15.41 16.07
C LEU A 36 5.14 16.48 16.80
N LYS A 37 5.46 16.70 18.05
CA LYS A 37 4.88 17.79 18.85
C LYS A 37 5.62 19.13 18.67
N GLU A 38 6.71 19.12 17.93
CA GLU A 38 7.58 20.25 17.61
C GLU A 38 7.72 20.45 16.10
N GLU A 39 8.10 21.63 15.65
CA GLU A 39 8.35 21.92 14.24
C GLU A 39 9.63 21.23 13.76
N ILE A 40 9.61 20.79 12.48
CA ILE A 40 10.74 20.10 11.87
C ILE A 40 11.83 21.10 11.46
N ASN A 41 13.05 20.82 11.90
CA ASN A 41 14.24 21.49 11.40
C ASN A 41 14.79 20.74 10.18
N GLU A 42 14.94 21.44 9.04
CA GLU A 42 15.37 20.86 7.77
C GLU A 42 16.79 20.29 7.84
N GLU A 43 17.73 21.03 8.45
CA GLU A 43 19.13 20.60 8.53
C GLU A 43 19.30 19.36 9.42
N THR A 44 18.59 19.33 10.54
CA THR A 44 18.55 18.17 11.43
C THR A 44 17.94 16.95 10.73
N LEU A 45 16.86 17.14 9.97
CA LEU A 45 16.23 16.05 9.21
C LEU A 45 17.13 15.57 8.06
N GLN A 46 17.93 16.45 7.43
CA GLN A 46 18.90 16.03 6.42
C GLN A 46 19.99 15.15 7.02
N LYS A 47 20.55 15.54 8.16
CA LYS A 47 21.58 14.73 8.85
C LYS A 47 21.03 13.37 9.30
N ALA A 48 19.79 13.35 9.80
CA ALA A 48 19.10 12.11 10.15
C ALA A 48 18.91 11.21 8.93
N LEU A 49 18.48 11.76 7.79
CA LEU A 49 18.31 11.01 6.55
C LEU A 49 19.62 10.40 6.06
N ASP A 50 20.72 11.17 6.11
CA ASP A 50 22.04 10.69 5.68
C ASP A 50 22.49 9.50 6.55
N ARG A 51 22.30 9.57 7.88
CA ARG A 51 22.59 8.49 8.84
C ARG A 51 21.69 7.27 8.61
N THR A 52 20.40 7.47 8.45
CA THR A 52 19.44 6.37 8.15
C THR A 52 19.81 5.64 6.85
N LEU A 53 20.25 6.37 5.82
CA LEU A 53 20.67 5.77 4.54
C LEU A 53 22.02 5.03 4.61
N GLU A 54 22.84 5.27 5.61
CA GLU A 54 24.02 4.42 5.88
C GLU A 54 23.58 3.04 6.40
N LYS A 55 22.56 3.00 7.24
CA LYS A 55 21.99 1.77 7.79
C LYS A 55 21.13 1.01 6.76
N TYR A 56 20.40 1.74 5.90
CA TYR A 56 19.51 1.17 4.88
C TYR A 56 19.93 1.55 3.44
N PRO A 57 21.10 1.16 2.98
CA PRO A 57 21.60 1.54 1.66
C PRO A 57 20.81 0.96 0.49
N LEU A 58 19.95 -0.05 0.73
CA LEU A 58 19.03 -0.60 -0.26
C LEU A 58 18.08 0.46 -0.86
N PHE A 59 17.79 1.54 -0.12
CA PHE A 59 16.98 2.65 -0.61
C PHE A 59 17.70 3.53 -1.65
N ARG A 60 19.03 3.52 -1.69
CA ARG A 60 19.81 4.21 -2.73
C ARG A 60 19.79 3.45 -4.06
N ALA A 61 18.60 3.02 -4.49
CA ALA A 61 18.42 2.28 -5.72
C ALA A 61 17.57 3.06 -6.73
N VAL A 62 17.89 2.88 -8.01
CA VAL A 62 17.12 3.35 -9.15
C VAL A 62 16.57 2.16 -9.93
N LEU A 63 15.39 2.32 -10.51
CA LEU A 63 14.79 1.29 -11.33
C LEU A 63 15.35 1.37 -12.75
N ARG A 64 15.76 0.21 -13.26
CA ARG A 64 16.29 0.06 -14.61
C ARG A 64 15.45 -0.92 -15.40
N LYS A 65 15.26 -0.60 -16.68
CA LYS A 65 14.60 -1.47 -17.65
C LYS A 65 15.66 -2.34 -18.33
N GLY A 66 15.55 -3.67 -18.14
CA GLY A 66 16.35 -4.65 -18.88
C GLY A 66 15.57 -5.16 -20.08
N LEU A 67 16.17 -6.10 -20.83
CA LEU A 67 15.52 -6.72 -21.99
C LEU A 67 14.30 -7.58 -21.57
N PHE A 68 14.44 -8.35 -20.50
CA PHE A 68 13.42 -9.30 -20.05
C PHE A 68 12.73 -8.89 -18.76
N TRP A 69 13.40 -8.11 -17.89
CA TRP A 69 12.91 -7.73 -16.55
C TRP A 69 13.39 -6.34 -16.16
N PHE A 70 12.65 -5.69 -15.29
CA PHE A 70 13.15 -4.57 -14.52
C PHE A 70 14.09 -5.07 -13.42
N TYR A 71 15.04 -4.24 -13.03
CA TYR A 71 15.96 -4.49 -11.92
C TYR A 71 16.29 -3.20 -11.18
N LEU A 72 16.69 -3.32 -9.92
CA LEU A 72 17.16 -2.22 -9.10
C LEU A 72 18.67 -2.13 -9.19
N GLU A 73 19.18 -0.96 -9.53
CA GLU A 73 20.59 -0.65 -9.59
C GLU A 73 20.95 0.33 -8.48
N ARG A 74 21.90 -0.04 -7.62
CA ARG A 74 22.38 0.84 -6.57
C ARG A 74 23.15 2.02 -7.18
N ARG A 75 22.81 3.24 -6.72
CA ARG A 75 23.44 4.48 -7.17
C ARG A 75 23.69 5.41 -5.99
N ASP A 76 24.84 6.05 -6.00
CA ASP A 76 25.16 7.09 -5.04
C ASP A 76 24.59 8.44 -5.53
N ILE A 77 23.26 8.58 -5.38
CA ILE A 77 22.52 9.79 -5.68
C ILE A 77 22.16 10.44 -4.34
N PRO A 78 22.50 11.71 -4.11
CA PRO A 78 22.13 12.41 -2.88
C PRO A 78 20.61 12.43 -2.69
N ALA A 79 20.15 11.98 -1.53
CA ALA A 79 18.78 12.13 -1.10
C ALA A 79 18.64 13.45 -0.34
N ILE A 80 17.88 14.39 -0.87
CA ILE A 80 17.78 15.74 -0.32
C ILE A 80 16.38 15.91 0.28
N VAL A 81 16.35 16.26 1.57
CA VAL A 81 15.14 16.68 2.27
C VAL A 81 14.61 17.97 1.65
N LYS A 82 13.30 18.07 1.50
CA LYS A 82 12.67 19.30 0.98
C LYS A 82 11.39 19.61 1.76
N LYS A 83 11.12 20.90 1.90
CA LYS A 83 9.78 21.32 2.31
C LYS A 83 8.75 20.81 1.32
N GLU A 84 7.64 20.30 1.81
CA GLU A 84 6.55 19.81 0.94
C GLU A 84 5.93 20.96 0.15
N THR A 85 5.87 20.82 -1.16
CA THR A 85 5.29 21.84 -2.08
C THR A 85 4.32 21.25 -3.10
N GLY A 86 4.34 19.93 -3.27
CA GLY A 86 3.56 19.24 -4.30
C GLY A 86 2.51 18.30 -3.71
N ALA A 87 1.65 17.80 -4.59
CA ALA A 87 0.62 16.84 -4.22
C ALA A 87 1.24 15.53 -3.66
N PRO A 88 0.66 14.97 -2.61
CA PRO A 88 1.11 13.71 -2.03
C PRO A 88 1.04 12.55 -3.02
N CYS A 89 1.91 11.57 -2.82
CA CYS A 89 2.01 10.38 -3.66
C CYS A 89 2.19 10.69 -5.15
N SER A 90 2.81 11.80 -5.50
CA SER A 90 3.22 12.10 -6.88
C SER A 90 4.22 11.08 -7.38
N GLY A 91 4.26 10.83 -8.70
CA GLY A 91 5.12 9.82 -9.31
C GLY A 91 6.61 10.02 -9.02
N LEU A 92 7.25 8.99 -8.50
CA LEU A 92 8.69 8.92 -8.22
C LEU A 92 9.46 8.19 -9.32
N TYR A 93 8.82 7.19 -9.93
CA TYR A 93 9.40 6.49 -11.07
C TYR A 93 9.08 7.24 -12.36
N ILE A 94 10.13 7.67 -13.06
CA ILE A 94 10.05 8.27 -14.39
C ILE A 94 10.85 7.37 -15.32
N PRO A 95 10.21 6.74 -16.34
CA PRO A 95 10.91 5.91 -17.31
C PRO A 95 12.15 6.60 -17.87
N ASP A 96 13.22 5.84 -18.02
CA ASP A 96 14.53 6.27 -18.56
C ASP A 96 15.30 7.33 -17.73
N LYS A 97 14.74 7.79 -16.60
CA LYS A 97 15.48 8.64 -15.65
C LYS A 97 16.06 7.82 -14.49
N LYS A 98 17.21 8.24 -14.02
CA LYS A 98 17.88 7.66 -12.84
C LYS A 98 17.48 8.48 -11.62
N THR A 99 16.23 8.31 -11.13
CA THR A 99 15.74 8.98 -9.93
C THR A 99 15.65 7.98 -8.79
N LEU A 100 15.89 8.44 -7.56
CA LEU A 100 15.59 7.65 -6.37
C LEU A 100 14.09 7.31 -6.35
N LEU A 101 13.78 6.14 -5.82
CA LEU A 101 12.41 5.61 -5.75
C LEU A 101 11.71 5.98 -4.45
N PHE A 102 12.28 6.90 -3.70
CA PHE A 102 11.71 7.46 -2.48
C PHE A 102 11.98 8.96 -2.40
N ARG A 103 11.24 9.61 -1.51
CA ARG A 103 11.40 11.03 -1.17
C ARG A 103 11.09 11.23 0.31
N VAL A 104 11.93 12.04 0.98
CA VAL A 104 11.66 12.58 2.30
C VAL A 104 11.34 14.06 2.16
N SER A 105 10.23 14.49 2.75
CA SER A 105 9.82 15.88 2.83
C SER A 105 9.26 16.20 4.22
N TYR A 106 9.12 17.48 4.52
CA TYR A 106 8.48 17.90 5.77
C TYR A 106 7.48 19.02 5.54
N HIS A 107 6.48 19.08 6.41
CA HIS A 107 5.51 20.17 6.47
C HIS A 107 5.17 20.49 7.93
N LYS A 108 5.52 21.70 8.39
CA LYS A 108 5.38 22.10 9.81
C LYS A 108 6.08 21.08 10.73
N ASN A 109 5.31 20.33 11.49
CA ASN A 109 5.75 19.31 12.44
C ASN A 109 5.68 17.88 11.91
N ARG A 110 5.47 17.68 10.60
CA ARG A 110 5.28 16.37 9.99
C ARG A 110 6.45 16.00 9.07
N ILE A 111 7.06 14.85 9.35
CA ILE A 111 8.03 14.19 8.47
C ILE A 111 7.26 13.27 7.55
N ASN A 112 7.42 13.40 6.24
CA ASN A 112 6.79 12.58 5.21
C ASN A 112 7.84 11.70 4.54
N PHE A 113 7.56 10.43 4.42
CA PHE A 113 8.33 9.46 3.65
C PHE A 113 7.46 8.85 2.57
N GLU A 114 7.79 9.10 1.32
CA GLU A 114 7.11 8.55 0.15
C GLU A 114 8.02 7.58 -0.57
N VAL A 115 7.45 6.46 -1.01
CA VAL A 115 8.21 5.43 -1.70
C VAL A 115 7.40 4.78 -2.82
N PHE A 116 8.07 4.51 -3.94
CA PHE A 116 7.53 3.72 -5.03
C PHE A 116 7.49 2.24 -4.63
N HIS A 117 6.35 1.61 -4.75
CA HIS A 117 6.09 0.28 -4.19
C HIS A 117 6.98 -0.85 -4.74
N ALA A 118 7.68 -0.63 -5.87
CA ALA A 118 8.66 -1.59 -6.37
C ALA A 118 9.96 -1.65 -5.53
N LEU A 119 10.20 -0.70 -4.62
CA LEU A 119 11.40 -0.65 -3.79
C LEU A 119 11.23 -1.48 -2.51
N THR A 120 10.07 -1.33 -1.85
CA THR A 120 9.77 -1.91 -0.55
C THR A 120 8.26 -2.01 -0.32
N ASP A 121 7.85 -2.78 0.69
CA ASP A 121 6.47 -2.84 1.16
C ASP A 121 6.23 -1.96 2.40
N GLY A 122 5.01 -2.04 2.96
CA GLY A 122 4.63 -1.27 4.14
C GLY A 122 5.51 -1.57 5.36
N THR A 123 5.99 -2.79 5.52
CA THR A 123 6.87 -3.17 6.65
C THR A 123 8.24 -2.51 6.51
N GLY A 124 8.87 -2.63 5.34
CA GLY A 124 10.17 -2.01 5.11
C GLY A 124 10.12 -0.48 5.14
N ALA A 125 9.05 0.12 4.61
CA ALA A 125 8.86 1.57 4.66
C ALA A 125 8.62 2.08 6.09
N MET A 126 7.88 1.34 6.91
CA MET A 126 7.65 1.67 8.32
C MET A 126 8.96 1.62 9.11
N HIS A 127 9.77 0.57 8.93
CA HIS A 127 11.08 0.46 9.59
C HIS A 127 11.99 1.62 9.21
N PHE A 128 12.04 1.98 7.93
CA PHE A 128 12.82 3.13 7.47
C PHE A 128 12.37 4.44 8.13
N LEU A 129 11.05 4.71 8.15
CA LEU A 129 10.53 5.93 8.77
C LEU A 129 10.77 5.96 10.28
N MET A 130 10.58 4.83 10.98
CA MET A 130 10.85 4.76 12.42
C MET A 130 12.31 5.07 12.72
N GLU A 131 13.24 4.53 11.96
CA GLU A 131 14.66 4.82 12.10
C GLU A 131 14.98 6.29 11.79
N LEU A 132 14.40 6.84 10.73
CA LEU A 132 14.57 8.26 10.38
C LEU A 132 14.07 9.18 11.48
N VAL A 133 12.91 8.87 12.09
CA VAL A 133 12.35 9.63 13.21
C VAL A 133 13.24 9.50 14.45
N LYS A 134 13.75 8.29 14.71
CA LYS A 134 14.73 8.06 15.81
C LYS A 134 15.99 8.89 15.59
N ASP A 135 16.62 8.81 14.41
CA ASP A 135 17.83 9.56 14.08
C ASP A 135 17.60 11.08 14.16
N TYR A 136 16.40 11.55 13.73
CA TYR A 136 16.01 12.94 13.85
C TYR A 136 15.92 13.39 15.31
N LEU A 137 15.23 12.64 16.14
CA LEU A 137 15.03 13.01 17.56
C LEU A 137 16.32 12.92 18.39
N GLN A 138 17.19 11.95 18.09
CA GLN A 138 18.53 11.90 18.69
C GLN A 138 19.40 13.09 18.31
N GLU A 139 19.32 13.58 17.07
CA GLU A 139 20.05 14.75 16.61
C GLU A 139 19.43 16.07 17.14
N ALA A 140 18.10 16.12 17.28
CA ALA A 140 17.39 17.30 17.78
C ALA A 140 17.53 17.46 19.31
N HIS A 141 17.68 16.36 20.05
CA HIS A 141 17.77 16.30 21.50
C HIS A 141 19.02 15.54 21.97
N PRO A 142 20.22 16.03 21.64
CA PRO A 142 21.47 15.31 21.95
C PRO A 142 21.75 15.19 23.45
N GLU A 143 21.08 15.97 24.28
CA GLU A 143 21.17 15.91 25.75
C GLU A 143 20.35 14.73 26.33
N GLU A 144 19.50 14.10 25.57
CA GLU A 144 18.72 12.96 26.00
C GLU A 144 19.32 11.65 25.47
N GLU A 145 19.43 10.66 26.34
CA GLU A 145 19.89 9.32 25.98
C GLU A 145 18.70 8.51 25.38
N LEU A 146 18.31 8.85 24.13
CA LEU A 146 17.25 8.14 23.43
C LEU A 146 17.76 6.78 22.91
N PRO A 147 17.05 5.66 23.18
CA PRO A 147 17.52 4.32 22.84
C PRO A 147 17.50 4.02 21.34
N GLU A 148 18.34 3.07 20.92
CA GLU A 148 18.26 2.47 19.58
C GLU A 148 16.99 1.64 19.43
N LEU A 149 16.46 1.56 18.18
CA LEU A 149 15.21 0.83 17.93
C LEU A 149 15.40 -0.69 17.84
N PHE A 150 16.49 -1.14 17.24
CA PHE A 150 16.75 -2.54 16.93
C PHE A 150 18.18 -2.92 17.37
N PRO A 151 18.47 -2.92 18.69
CA PRO A 151 19.84 -3.04 19.19
C PRO A 151 20.50 -4.41 18.95
N ASP A 152 19.70 -5.48 18.79
CA ASP A 152 20.19 -6.87 18.78
C ASP A 152 20.09 -7.56 17.41
N GLU A 153 19.68 -6.86 16.37
CA GLU A 153 19.51 -7.48 15.04
C GLU A 153 20.82 -7.50 14.28
N ASN A 154 21.53 -8.62 14.32
CA ASN A 154 22.63 -8.96 13.40
C ASN A 154 22.10 -9.17 11.97
N ILE A 155 21.29 -8.24 11.46
CA ILE A 155 20.75 -8.30 10.12
C ILE A 155 21.84 -7.85 9.15
N THR A 156 22.26 -8.75 8.26
CA THR A 156 23.19 -8.39 7.21
C THR A 156 22.49 -7.63 6.08
N GLY A 157 23.24 -6.84 5.33
CA GLY A 157 22.67 -6.16 4.14
C GLY A 157 22.07 -7.13 3.12
N ARG A 158 22.55 -8.39 3.08
CA ARG A 158 21.97 -9.44 2.22
C ARG A 158 20.61 -9.88 2.70
N ASP A 159 20.42 -10.04 4.02
CA ASP A 159 19.13 -10.42 4.59
C ASP A 159 18.06 -9.37 4.29
N MET A 160 18.43 -8.08 4.33
CA MET A 160 17.53 -6.97 3.99
C MET A 160 17.13 -6.93 2.51
N GLU A 161 17.96 -7.45 1.60
CA GLU A 161 17.74 -7.43 0.16
C GLU A 161 17.23 -8.77 -0.40
N GLU A 162 17.06 -9.80 0.44
CA GLU A 162 16.71 -11.15 0.01
C GLU A 162 15.30 -11.21 -0.60
N ASP A 163 15.17 -11.97 -1.71
CA ASP A 163 13.87 -12.31 -2.29
C ASP A 163 13.26 -13.50 -1.53
N SER A 164 12.48 -13.20 -0.50
CA SER A 164 11.83 -14.20 0.34
C SER A 164 10.77 -15.04 -0.41
N PHE A 165 10.22 -14.56 -1.52
CA PHE A 165 9.30 -15.35 -2.34
C PHE A 165 10.00 -16.57 -2.92
N SER A 166 11.22 -16.40 -3.43
CA SER A 166 11.99 -17.50 -4.00
C SER A 166 12.43 -18.52 -2.95
N GLN A 167 12.66 -18.08 -1.71
CA GLN A 167 13.07 -18.91 -0.58
C GLN A 167 11.97 -19.90 -0.16
N TYR A 168 10.69 -19.44 -0.14
CA TYR A 168 9.55 -20.23 0.33
C TYR A 168 8.74 -20.91 -0.77
N TYR A 169 9.19 -20.83 -2.01
CA TYR A 169 8.54 -21.48 -3.15
C TYR A 169 8.74 -23.01 -3.14
N SER A 170 7.65 -23.76 -3.32
CA SER A 170 7.66 -25.20 -3.55
C SER A 170 6.97 -25.55 -4.86
N SER A 171 7.66 -26.30 -5.74
CA SER A 171 7.09 -26.78 -7.01
C SER A 171 5.94 -27.77 -6.84
N ASP A 172 5.92 -28.48 -5.71
CA ASP A 172 5.01 -29.59 -5.44
C ASP A 172 3.74 -29.16 -4.69
N ALA A 173 3.68 -27.87 -4.29
CA ALA A 173 2.52 -27.35 -3.58
C ALA A 173 1.28 -27.28 -4.49
N PRO A 174 0.09 -27.57 -3.95
CA PRO A 174 -1.16 -27.47 -4.68
C PRO A 174 -1.39 -26.02 -5.15
N ARG A 175 -1.84 -25.88 -6.39
CA ARG A 175 -2.23 -24.59 -6.98
C ARG A 175 -3.75 -24.49 -6.97
N LYS A 176 -4.29 -23.38 -6.53
CA LYS A 176 -5.72 -23.15 -6.50
C LYS A 176 -6.07 -21.85 -7.20
N ARG A 177 -6.44 -21.92 -8.47
CA ARG A 177 -7.03 -20.81 -9.19
C ARG A 177 -8.55 -20.85 -9.02
N GLU A 178 -9.09 -19.85 -8.35
CA GLU A 178 -10.54 -19.64 -8.28
C GLU A 178 -10.93 -18.53 -9.26
N SER A 179 -11.87 -18.82 -10.17
CA SER A 179 -12.50 -17.79 -10.99
C SER A 179 -13.42 -16.95 -10.10
N LYS A 180 -13.15 -15.66 -9.98
CA LYS A 180 -13.94 -14.75 -9.14
C LYS A 180 -14.95 -13.98 -9.99
N LYS A 181 -16.13 -13.75 -9.40
CA LYS A 181 -17.18 -12.97 -10.05
C LYS A 181 -16.81 -11.48 -10.03
N PRO A 182 -17.15 -10.73 -11.09
CA PRO A 182 -16.96 -9.29 -11.09
C PRO A 182 -17.71 -8.62 -9.94
N ALA A 183 -17.02 -7.79 -9.17
CA ALA A 183 -17.58 -6.99 -8.09
C ALA A 183 -18.19 -5.68 -8.61
N PHE A 184 -18.93 -5.01 -7.74
CA PHE A 184 -19.33 -3.62 -7.96
C PHE A 184 -18.09 -2.76 -8.19
N GLN A 185 -18.13 -1.91 -9.19
CA GLN A 185 -17.04 -0.98 -9.50
C GLN A 185 -17.51 0.44 -9.25
N LEU A 186 -16.73 1.21 -8.52
CA LEU A 186 -16.93 2.64 -8.33
C LEU A 186 -16.69 3.35 -9.65
N LYS A 187 -17.80 3.74 -10.31
CA LYS A 187 -17.81 4.37 -11.62
C LYS A 187 -18.05 5.86 -11.49
N GLY A 188 -17.62 6.61 -12.48
CA GLY A 188 -17.83 8.05 -12.60
C GLY A 188 -16.57 8.73 -13.08
N GLU A 189 -16.64 10.06 -13.18
CA GLU A 189 -15.49 10.89 -13.47
C GLU A 189 -14.51 10.79 -12.29
N LYS A 190 -13.26 10.48 -12.58
CA LYS A 190 -12.23 10.32 -11.55
C LYS A 190 -11.38 11.59 -11.44
N LEU A 191 -11.03 11.95 -10.23
CA LEU A 191 -10.09 13.02 -9.95
C LEU A 191 -8.71 12.69 -10.54
N ARG A 192 -7.96 13.73 -10.92
CA ARG A 192 -6.55 13.58 -11.27
C ARG A 192 -5.73 13.17 -10.05
N GLN A 193 -4.50 12.73 -10.25
CA GLN A 193 -3.61 12.32 -9.16
C GLN A 193 -3.34 13.48 -8.18
N GLU A 194 -3.14 14.67 -8.69
CA GLU A 194 -2.89 15.88 -7.91
C GLU A 194 -4.11 16.36 -7.13
N ASP A 195 -5.32 15.98 -7.55
CA ASP A 195 -6.59 16.34 -6.93
C ASP A 195 -7.17 15.20 -6.07
N MET A 196 -6.43 14.11 -5.87
CA MET A 196 -6.87 12.96 -5.09
C MET A 196 -7.31 13.38 -3.68
N ASN A 197 -8.53 13.02 -3.30
CA ASN A 197 -9.04 13.29 -1.96
C ASN A 197 -8.29 12.44 -0.93
N ILE A 198 -7.87 13.07 0.15
CA ILE A 198 -7.26 12.40 1.31
C ILE A 198 -8.06 12.85 2.53
N THR A 199 -8.71 11.90 3.20
CA THR A 199 -9.48 12.13 4.42
C THR A 199 -8.93 11.24 5.51
N GLU A 200 -8.54 11.82 6.63
CA GLU A 200 -8.07 11.06 7.79
C GLU A 200 -9.13 11.09 8.89
N VAL A 201 -9.35 9.92 9.48
CA VAL A 201 -10.26 9.73 10.61
C VAL A 201 -9.45 9.14 11.75
N CYS A 202 -9.32 9.89 12.84
CA CYS A 202 -8.66 9.44 14.06
C CYS A 202 -9.71 8.84 15.00
N VAL A 203 -9.41 7.65 15.51
CA VAL A 203 -10.27 6.94 16.45
C VAL A 203 -9.48 6.44 17.65
N PRO A 204 -10.05 6.45 18.88
CA PRO A 204 -9.40 5.86 20.05
C PRO A 204 -9.26 4.34 19.89
N VAL A 205 -8.02 3.83 20.02
CA VAL A 205 -7.74 2.37 19.93
C VAL A 205 -8.58 1.57 20.90
N LYS A 206 -8.79 2.08 22.13
CA LYS A 206 -9.58 1.41 23.18
C LYS A 206 -11.03 1.22 22.75
N GLU A 207 -11.66 2.22 22.12
CA GLU A 207 -13.05 2.16 21.72
C GLU A 207 -13.24 1.17 20.56
N ILE A 208 -12.45 1.30 19.49
CA ILE A 208 -12.55 0.41 18.34
C ILE A 208 -12.23 -1.05 18.72
N HIS A 209 -11.23 -1.26 19.61
CA HIS A 209 -10.90 -2.58 20.12
C HIS A 209 -12.05 -3.17 20.96
N ALA A 210 -12.64 -2.38 21.88
CA ALA A 210 -13.76 -2.83 22.70
C ALA A 210 -14.95 -3.22 21.84
N ARG A 211 -15.25 -2.43 20.80
CA ARG A 211 -16.37 -2.69 19.89
C ARG A 211 -16.13 -3.95 19.05
N ALA A 212 -14.93 -4.10 18.46
CA ALA A 212 -14.56 -5.29 17.71
C ALA A 212 -14.62 -6.56 18.61
N LYS A 213 -14.09 -6.46 19.84
CA LYS A 213 -14.13 -7.54 20.84
C LYS A 213 -15.56 -7.92 21.21
N ALA A 214 -16.44 -6.94 21.43
CA ALA A 214 -17.87 -7.18 21.73
C ALA A 214 -18.56 -7.91 20.57
N ALA A 215 -18.19 -7.63 19.34
CA ALA A 215 -18.67 -8.33 18.14
C ALA A 215 -17.94 -9.68 17.89
N GLY A 216 -16.97 -10.06 18.73
CA GLY A 216 -16.23 -11.32 18.63
C GLY A 216 -15.31 -11.40 17.40
N VAL A 217 -14.78 -10.26 16.94
CA VAL A 217 -13.93 -10.15 15.75
C VAL A 217 -12.66 -9.33 16.03
N SER A 218 -11.70 -9.38 15.11
CA SER A 218 -10.54 -8.48 15.14
C SER A 218 -10.90 -7.07 14.63
N ILE A 219 -10.11 -6.06 14.99
CA ILE A 219 -10.27 -4.69 14.46
C ILE A 219 -10.27 -4.70 12.93
N THR A 220 -9.38 -5.45 12.28
CA THR A 220 -9.30 -5.54 10.82
C THR A 220 -10.59 -6.08 10.22
N VAL A 221 -11.16 -7.14 10.79
CA VAL A 221 -12.45 -7.71 10.36
C VAL A 221 -13.57 -6.69 10.54
N PHE A 222 -13.63 -6.01 11.68
CA PHE A 222 -14.64 -5.00 11.98
C PHE A 222 -14.58 -3.83 10.98
N LEU A 223 -13.42 -3.27 10.76
CA LEU A 223 -13.21 -2.16 9.79
C LEU A 223 -13.47 -2.60 8.35
N THR A 224 -13.13 -3.85 7.99
CA THR A 224 -13.47 -4.43 6.68
C THR A 224 -14.98 -4.45 6.48
N ALA A 225 -15.72 -4.94 7.47
CA ALA A 225 -17.19 -4.97 7.41
C ALA A 225 -17.79 -3.56 7.36
N ALA A 226 -17.26 -2.61 8.14
CA ALA A 226 -17.70 -1.22 8.13
C ALA A 226 -17.46 -0.55 6.77
N LEU A 227 -16.33 -0.82 6.12
CA LEU A 227 -16.04 -0.31 4.78
C LEU A 227 -16.96 -0.92 3.72
N ILE A 228 -17.20 -2.23 3.78
CA ILE A 228 -18.16 -2.92 2.89
C ILE A 228 -19.56 -2.30 3.05
N TRP A 229 -20.00 -2.06 4.29
CA TRP A 229 -21.26 -1.40 4.58
C TRP A 229 -21.34 0.01 4.00
N ALA A 230 -20.30 0.83 4.22
CA ALA A 230 -20.24 2.19 3.73
C ALA A 230 -20.28 2.28 2.19
N ILE A 231 -19.65 1.32 1.50
CA ILE A 231 -19.71 1.23 0.04
C ILE A 231 -21.12 0.80 -0.40
N HIS A 232 -21.77 -0.12 0.33
CA HIS A 232 -23.11 -0.60 -0.03
C HIS A 232 -24.15 0.53 -0.08
N GLU A 233 -24.08 1.49 0.83
CA GLU A 233 -24.95 2.67 0.85
C GLU A 233 -24.89 3.51 -0.46
N GLU A 234 -23.80 3.36 -1.24
CA GLU A 234 -23.59 4.05 -2.51
C GLU A 234 -23.86 3.15 -3.74
N VAL A 235 -24.27 1.89 -3.55
CA VAL A 235 -24.53 0.96 -4.66
C VAL A 235 -25.90 1.26 -5.30
N PRO A 236 -25.95 1.63 -6.60
CA PRO A 236 -27.22 1.84 -7.29
C PRO A 236 -28.04 0.55 -7.35
N GLN A 237 -29.37 0.67 -7.26
CA GLN A 237 -30.29 -0.50 -7.27
C GLN A 237 -30.10 -1.44 -8.45
N ASN A 238 -29.78 -0.91 -9.65
CA ASN A 238 -29.51 -1.72 -10.84
C ASN A 238 -28.21 -2.53 -10.77
N GLN A 239 -27.35 -2.26 -9.78
CA GLN A 239 -26.10 -3.00 -9.52
C GLN A 239 -26.10 -3.77 -8.20
N ALA A 240 -27.18 -3.75 -7.42
CA ALA A 240 -27.29 -4.37 -6.10
C ALA A 240 -27.02 -5.90 -6.10
N LYS A 241 -27.13 -6.57 -7.25
CA LYS A 241 -26.80 -8.01 -7.39
C LYS A 241 -25.30 -8.31 -7.46
N LYS A 242 -24.44 -7.30 -7.61
CA LYS A 242 -22.99 -7.50 -7.63
C LYS A 242 -22.44 -7.52 -6.21
N PRO A 243 -21.45 -8.38 -5.92
CA PRO A 243 -20.79 -8.33 -4.63
C PRO A 243 -19.93 -7.04 -4.50
N ILE A 244 -19.73 -6.61 -3.26
CA ILE A 244 -18.69 -5.65 -2.92
C ILE A 244 -17.45 -6.46 -2.54
N GLY A 245 -16.37 -6.28 -3.28
CA GLY A 245 -15.11 -6.99 -3.09
C GLY A 245 -14.02 -6.06 -2.54
N LEU A 246 -13.38 -6.45 -1.46
CA LEU A 246 -12.20 -5.76 -0.93
C LEU A 246 -10.95 -6.62 -1.08
N MET A 247 -9.87 -6.01 -1.52
CA MET A 247 -8.53 -6.57 -1.45
C MET A 247 -7.87 -6.15 -0.13
N ILE A 248 -7.40 -7.13 0.62
CA ILE A 248 -6.72 -6.92 1.91
C ILE A 248 -5.29 -7.44 1.78
N PRO A 249 -4.27 -6.58 1.71
CA PRO A 249 -2.87 -7.00 1.76
C PRO A 249 -2.55 -7.72 3.06
N VAL A 250 -1.70 -8.74 2.97
CA VAL A 250 -1.28 -9.60 4.09
C VAL A 250 0.23 -9.66 4.14
N ASN A 251 0.81 -9.30 5.29
CA ASN A 251 2.24 -9.45 5.52
C ASN A 251 2.60 -10.93 5.63
N LEU A 252 3.33 -11.45 4.62
CA LEU A 252 3.73 -12.85 4.59
C LEU A 252 4.77 -13.21 5.65
N ARG A 253 5.46 -12.23 6.24
CA ARG A 253 6.38 -12.47 7.36
C ARG A 253 5.70 -13.05 8.59
N ASN A 254 4.38 -12.92 8.70
CA ASN A 254 3.58 -13.55 9.75
C ASN A 254 3.45 -15.09 9.57
N TYR A 255 3.73 -15.61 8.37
CA TYR A 255 3.63 -17.03 8.01
C TYR A 255 4.99 -17.64 7.70
N PHE A 256 5.87 -16.84 7.15
CA PHE A 256 7.18 -17.24 6.65
C PHE A 256 8.22 -16.25 7.18
N PRO A 257 9.04 -16.64 8.17
CA PRO A 257 10.05 -15.76 8.76
C PRO A 257 10.95 -15.12 7.71
N SER A 258 11.10 -13.80 7.73
CA SER A 258 11.95 -13.04 6.83
C SER A 258 12.35 -11.72 7.44
N GLN A 259 13.60 -11.35 7.28
CA GLN A 259 14.18 -10.05 7.67
C GLN A 259 14.31 -9.10 6.47
N SER A 260 13.82 -9.50 5.30
CA SER A 260 13.90 -8.71 4.09
C SER A 260 13.11 -7.40 4.23
N MET A 261 13.72 -6.31 3.77
CA MET A 261 13.08 -4.99 3.61
C MET A 261 12.45 -4.83 2.22
N ALA A 262 12.65 -5.78 1.30
CA ALA A 262 11.98 -5.85 0.02
C ALA A 262 10.50 -6.25 0.19
N ASN A 263 9.72 -6.25 -0.89
CA ASN A 263 8.33 -6.66 -0.79
C ASN A 263 8.22 -8.15 -0.42
N PHE A 264 7.46 -8.43 0.63
CA PHE A 264 7.08 -9.78 0.98
C PHE A 264 5.66 -9.79 1.54
N PHE A 265 4.69 -9.53 0.67
CA PHE A 265 3.28 -9.53 0.99
C PHE A 265 2.46 -10.29 -0.05
N GLY A 266 1.34 -10.82 0.39
CA GLY A 266 0.29 -11.35 -0.46
C GLY A 266 -1.01 -10.56 -0.25
N TRP A 267 -2.14 -11.10 -0.69
CA TRP A 267 -3.45 -10.52 -0.41
C TRP A 267 -4.52 -11.58 -0.30
N ILE A 268 -5.57 -11.24 0.41
CA ILE A 268 -6.83 -11.95 0.41
C ILE A 268 -7.91 -11.07 -0.21
N GLU A 269 -8.96 -11.67 -0.71
CA GLU A 269 -10.13 -10.96 -1.24
C GLU A 269 -11.36 -11.38 -0.47
N ILE A 270 -12.07 -10.40 0.07
CA ILE A 270 -13.28 -10.55 0.84
C ILE A 270 -14.43 -10.00 0.03
N SER A 271 -15.47 -10.79 -0.20
CA SER A 271 -16.61 -10.40 -1.03
C SER A 271 -17.92 -10.61 -0.29
N CYS A 272 -18.79 -9.59 -0.26
CA CYS A 272 -20.10 -9.69 0.36
C CYS A 272 -21.19 -9.33 -0.64
N TYR A 273 -22.26 -10.15 -0.62
CA TYR A 273 -23.53 -9.91 -1.32
C TYR A 273 -24.53 -9.34 -0.33
N PHE A 274 -25.35 -8.42 -0.80
CA PHE A 274 -26.42 -7.84 0.01
C PHE A 274 -27.77 -8.32 -0.47
N GLN A 275 -28.64 -8.63 0.49
CA GLN A 275 -30.07 -8.84 0.33
C GLN A 275 -30.81 -7.65 0.97
N PRO A 276 -32.08 -7.41 0.65
CA PRO A 276 -32.80 -6.26 1.20
C PRO A 276 -32.87 -6.20 2.75
N ASP A 277 -32.75 -7.35 3.41
CA ASP A 277 -32.79 -7.53 4.86
C ASP A 277 -31.42 -7.82 5.50
N THR A 278 -30.33 -7.68 4.75
CA THR A 278 -28.98 -7.93 5.27
C THR A 278 -28.64 -6.95 6.40
N ALA A 279 -28.43 -7.49 7.59
CA ALA A 279 -27.96 -6.73 8.75
C ALA A 279 -26.41 -6.61 8.76
N PHE A 280 -25.92 -5.66 9.53
CA PHE A 280 -24.46 -5.47 9.68
C PHE A 280 -23.77 -6.68 10.32
N GLU A 281 -24.46 -7.34 11.25
CA GLU A 281 -24.02 -8.56 11.92
C GLU A 281 -23.84 -9.73 10.94
N ASP A 282 -24.64 -9.81 9.89
CA ASP A 282 -24.49 -10.81 8.83
C ASP A 282 -23.23 -10.56 8.01
N ILE A 283 -22.94 -9.28 7.71
CA ILE A 283 -21.70 -8.90 7.05
C ILE A 283 -20.49 -9.21 7.93
N LEU A 284 -20.53 -8.85 9.22
CA LEU A 284 -19.47 -9.18 10.18
C LEU A 284 -19.17 -10.67 10.23
N ARG A 285 -20.22 -11.51 10.29
CA ARG A 285 -20.11 -12.97 10.31
C ARG A 285 -19.46 -13.47 9.01
N SER A 286 -19.98 -13.04 7.86
CA SER A 286 -19.44 -13.41 6.55
C SER A 286 -17.98 -13.02 6.39
N VAL A 287 -17.61 -11.78 6.77
CA VAL A 287 -16.23 -11.30 6.72
C VAL A 287 -15.33 -12.14 7.63
N LYS A 288 -15.74 -12.40 8.88
CA LYS A 288 -14.99 -13.24 9.83
C LYS A 288 -14.70 -14.63 9.27
N GLU A 289 -15.71 -15.30 8.70
CA GLU A 289 -15.57 -16.64 8.12
C GLU A 289 -14.61 -16.64 6.93
N GLN A 290 -14.71 -15.64 6.04
CA GLN A 290 -13.83 -15.50 4.91
C GLN A 290 -12.39 -15.22 5.37
N PHE A 291 -12.17 -14.35 6.36
CA PHE A 291 -10.83 -14.12 6.92
C PHE A 291 -10.23 -15.40 7.49
N ALA A 292 -10.99 -16.16 8.26
CA ALA A 292 -10.52 -17.43 8.84
C ALA A 292 -10.10 -18.44 7.76
N LYS A 293 -10.85 -18.52 6.65
CA LYS A 293 -10.54 -19.39 5.51
C LYS A 293 -9.31 -18.91 4.73
N GLU A 294 -9.31 -17.63 4.35
CA GLU A 294 -8.33 -17.05 3.44
C GLU A 294 -6.95 -16.85 4.08
N LEU A 295 -6.91 -16.67 5.43
CA LEU A 295 -5.66 -16.53 6.20
C LEU A 295 -5.12 -17.88 6.73
N SER A 296 -5.72 -19.00 6.36
CA SER A 296 -5.11 -20.30 6.70
C SER A 296 -3.75 -20.46 6.00
N LYS A 297 -2.79 -21.09 6.68
CA LYS A 297 -1.42 -21.25 6.17
C LYS A 297 -1.40 -21.91 4.80
N ASP A 298 -2.21 -22.95 4.61
CA ASP A 298 -2.27 -23.70 3.34
C ASP A 298 -2.74 -22.83 2.17
N VAL A 299 -3.73 -21.94 2.39
CA VAL A 299 -4.25 -21.02 1.37
C VAL A 299 -3.20 -19.95 1.04
N ILE A 300 -2.54 -19.38 2.06
CA ILE A 300 -1.49 -18.39 1.86
C ILE A 300 -0.29 -19.00 1.11
N GLU A 301 0.11 -20.22 1.47
CA GLU A 301 1.19 -20.94 0.79
C GLU A 301 0.83 -21.25 -0.67
N ALA A 302 -0.38 -21.74 -0.93
CA ALA A 302 -0.85 -21.98 -2.30
C ALA A 302 -0.82 -20.71 -3.16
N LYS A 303 -1.26 -19.56 -2.60
CA LYS A 303 -1.22 -18.27 -3.30
C LYS A 303 0.21 -17.80 -3.58
N LEU A 304 1.13 -17.93 -2.60
CA LEU A 304 2.53 -17.62 -2.79
C LEU A 304 3.11 -18.45 -3.94
N ASN A 305 2.85 -19.77 -3.95
CA ASN A 305 3.34 -20.67 -4.98
C ASN A 305 2.76 -20.36 -6.36
N ASP A 306 1.48 -19.97 -6.46
CA ASP A 306 0.87 -19.53 -7.72
C ASP A 306 1.57 -18.30 -8.29
N LEU A 307 1.83 -17.29 -7.46
CA LEU A 307 2.52 -16.06 -7.87
C LEU A 307 3.94 -16.33 -8.37
N VAL A 308 4.72 -17.09 -7.59
CA VAL A 308 6.11 -17.42 -7.94
C VAL A 308 6.19 -18.34 -9.15
N SER A 309 5.22 -19.24 -9.34
CA SER A 309 5.19 -20.14 -10.50
C SER A 309 5.13 -19.42 -11.83
N LEU A 310 4.44 -18.27 -11.89
CA LEU A 310 4.39 -17.43 -13.09
C LEU A 310 5.77 -16.84 -13.42
N GLU A 311 6.49 -16.37 -12.41
CA GLU A 311 7.84 -15.84 -12.59
C GLU A 311 8.83 -16.96 -13.03
N LYS A 312 8.70 -18.15 -12.45
CA LYS A 312 9.60 -19.29 -12.74
C LYS A 312 9.29 -19.98 -14.07
N ASN A 313 8.19 -19.65 -14.73
CA ASN A 313 7.84 -20.23 -16.03
C ASN A 313 8.92 -19.91 -17.08
N PRO A 314 9.59 -20.94 -17.68
CA PRO A 314 10.72 -20.73 -18.58
C PRO A 314 10.32 -19.98 -19.86
N ILE A 315 9.12 -20.18 -20.37
CA ILE A 315 8.62 -19.50 -21.57
C ILE A 315 8.45 -17.99 -21.24
N LEU A 316 7.77 -17.66 -20.13
CA LEU A 316 7.58 -16.28 -19.72
C LEU A 316 8.91 -15.55 -19.42
N ARG A 317 9.94 -16.28 -19.00
CA ARG A 317 11.26 -15.68 -18.75
C ARG A 317 11.95 -15.21 -20.00
N LEU A 318 11.73 -15.87 -21.14
CA LEU A 318 12.35 -15.56 -22.44
C LEU A 318 11.57 -14.51 -23.26
N VAL A 319 10.34 -14.17 -22.85
CA VAL A 319 9.56 -13.12 -23.54
C VAL A 319 10.14 -11.75 -23.20
N PRO A 320 10.44 -10.89 -24.20
CA PRO A 320 10.90 -9.52 -23.96
C PRO A 320 9.89 -8.70 -23.16
N LEU A 321 10.41 -7.75 -22.37
CA LEU A 321 9.60 -6.94 -21.45
C LEU A 321 8.53 -6.10 -22.17
N GLU A 322 8.83 -5.60 -23.36
CA GLU A 322 7.88 -4.86 -24.20
C GLU A 322 6.64 -5.69 -24.53
N ILE A 323 6.82 -6.99 -24.76
CA ILE A 323 5.73 -7.91 -25.03
C ILE A 323 5.00 -8.29 -23.74
N LYS A 324 5.73 -8.50 -22.63
CA LYS A 324 5.11 -8.83 -21.33
C LYS A 324 4.24 -7.72 -20.77
N THR A 325 4.67 -6.46 -20.92
CA THR A 325 4.02 -5.31 -20.26
C THR A 325 2.53 -5.20 -20.60
N PRO A 326 2.08 -5.28 -21.84
CA PRO A 326 0.64 -5.29 -22.18
C PRO A 326 -0.13 -6.44 -21.53
N PHE A 327 0.48 -7.64 -21.46
CA PHE A 327 -0.16 -8.80 -20.83
C PHE A 327 -0.26 -8.64 -19.30
N LEU A 328 0.77 -8.11 -18.66
CA LEU A 328 0.73 -7.77 -17.24
C LEU A 328 -0.37 -6.73 -16.95
N LEU A 329 -0.47 -5.69 -17.77
CA LEU A 329 -1.50 -4.67 -17.64
C LEU A 329 -2.90 -5.27 -17.83
N ALA A 330 -3.10 -6.12 -18.85
CA ALA A 330 -4.38 -6.80 -19.08
C ALA A 330 -4.73 -7.73 -17.90
N GLY A 331 -3.75 -8.51 -17.40
CA GLY A 331 -3.94 -9.41 -16.26
C GLY A 331 -4.33 -8.67 -14.99
N THR A 332 -3.67 -7.55 -14.66
CA THR A 332 -4.01 -6.72 -13.49
C THR A 332 -5.38 -6.05 -13.65
N THR A 333 -5.75 -5.62 -14.85
CA THR A 333 -7.06 -5.05 -15.15
C THR A 333 -8.17 -6.09 -15.00
N LEU A 334 -7.96 -7.31 -15.50
CA LEU A 334 -8.93 -8.40 -15.35
C LEU A 334 -9.06 -8.85 -13.90
N GLY A 335 -7.94 -9.01 -13.17
CA GLY A 335 -7.93 -9.34 -11.76
C GLY A 335 -8.60 -8.25 -10.92
N GLY A 336 -8.42 -6.98 -11.27
CA GLY A 336 -9.05 -5.86 -10.58
C GLY A 336 -10.59 -5.82 -10.68
N ARG A 337 -11.20 -6.57 -11.60
CA ARG A 337 -12.68 -6.60 -11.72
C ARG A 337 -13.40 -7.23 -10.54
N SER A 338 -12.73 -8.05 -9.74
CA SER A 338 -13.27 -8.63 -8.50
C SER A 338 -13.12 -7.70 -7.29
N ILE A 339 -12.47 -6.55 -7.44
CA ILE A 339 -12.10 -5.64 -6.35
C ILE A 339 -12.84 -4.32 -6.53
N THR A 340 -13.58 -3.91 -5.51
CA THR A 340 -14.25 -2.58 -5.42
C THR A 340 -13.31 -1.55 -4.81
N ALA A 341 -12.61 -1.91 -3.72
CA ALA A 341 -11.69 -1.04 -3.00
C ALA A 341 -10.58 -1.86 -2.32
N ILE A 342 -9.59 -1.18 -1.79
CA ILE A 342 -8.46 -1.78 -1.06
C ILE A 342 -8.54 -1.33 0.40
N TYR A 343 -8.31 -2.26 1.34
CA TYR A 343 -8.08 -1.91 2.73
C TYR A 343 -6.75 -2.49 3.22
N SER A 344 -5.80 -1.62 3.57
CA SER A 344 -4.47 -1.98 4.08
C SER A 344 -4.36 -1.63 5.55
N ASN A 345 -4.08 -2.61 6.40
CA ASN A 345 -3.81 -2.40 7.82
C ASN A 345 -2.35 -2.77 8.14
N VAL A 346 -1.56 -1.77 8.48
CA VAL A 346 -0.15 -1.96 8.85
C VAL A 346 0.00 -2.41 10.32
N GLY A 347 -1.05 -2.20 11.12
CA GLY A 347 -1.08 -2.60 12.53
C GLY A 347 -0.51 -1.54 13.48
N ILE A 348 0.12 -1.99 14.55
CA ILE A 348 0.61 -1.14 15.63
C ILE A 348 2.06 -0.73 15.33
N ILE A 349 2.30 0.58 15.28
CA ILE A 349 3.66 1.14 15.22
C ILE A 349 4.18 1.25 16.66
N ARG A 350 5.33 0.64 16.91
CA ARG A 350 5.93 0.59 18.25
C ARG A 350 7.24 1.37 18.26
N MET A 351 7.27 2.42 19.05
CA MET A 351 8.48 3.15 19.41
C MET A 351 8.73 2.95 20.90
N PRO A 352 10.00 2.94 21.36
CA PRO A 352 10.31 2.98 22.80
C PRO A 352 9.58 4.12 23.49
N GLU A 353 9.30 3.95 24.80
CA GLU A 353 8.47 4.89 25.56
C GLU A 353 9.06 6.31 25.61
N GLU A 354 10.40 6.39 25.59
CA GLU A 354 11.17 7.63 25.61
C GLU A 354 10.85 8.55 24.43
N TYR A 355 10.47 7.98 23.28
CA TYR A 355 10.09 8.72 22.08
C TYR A 355 8.67 9.27 22.12
N ARG A 356 7.76 8.70 22.94
CA ARG A 356 6.34 9.09 22.97
C ARG A 356 6.09 10.54 23.35
N LYS A 357 6.97 11.13 24.16
CA LYS A 357 6.83 12.55 24.52
C LYS A 357 7.00 13.50 23.35
N TYR A 358 7.71 13.08 22.28
CA TYR A 358 7.95 13.87 21.07
C TYR A 358 6.99 13.56 19.94
N ILE A 359 6.51 12.32 19.85
CA ILE A 359 5.68 11.86 18.75
C ILE A 359 4.21 12.10 19.07
N GLN A 360 3.50 12.74 18.16
CA GLN A 360 2.07 12.92 18.24
C GLN A 360 1.35 11.73 17.63
N ARG A 361 1.69 11.35 16.38
CA ARG A 361 1.06 10.23 15.65
C ARG A 361 1.88 9.77 14.47
N PHE A 362 1.50 8.59 13.99
CA PHE A 362 1.87 8.10 12.67
C PHE A 362 0.62 7.96 11.81
N GLY A 363 0.80 8.05 10.48
CA GLY A 363 -0.23 7.76 9.52
C GLY A 363 0.34 7.27 8.20
N LEU A 364 -0.52 6.76 7.34
CA LEU A 364 -0.13 6.29 6.02
C LEU A 364 -1.30 6.36 5.04
N PHE A 365 -0.98 6.57 3.79
CA PHE A 365 -1.91 6.43 2.67
C PHE A 365 -1.17 6.14 1.37
N ALA A 366 -1.89 5.72 0.34
CA ALA A 366 -1.30 5.34 -0.93
C ALA A 366 -2.01 6.02 -2.10
N SER A 367 -1.30 6.18 -3.22
CA SER A 367 -1.92 6.46 -4.50
C SER A 367 -2.90 5.35 -4.85
N THR A 368 -4.03 5.71 -5.42
CA THR A 368 -5.06 4.77 -5.87
C THR A 368 -5.68 5.24 -7.18
N ASP A 369 -6.27 4.33 -7.94
CA ASP A 369 -7.08 4.66 -9.11
C ASP A 369 -8.59 4.71 -8.79
N SER A 370 -8.99 4.39 -7.54
CA SER A 370 -10.39 4.38 -7.11
C SER A 370 -10.52 4.81 -5.65
N LEU A 371 -10.63 3.86 -4.74
CA LEU A 371 -10.77 4.05 -3.29
C LEU A 371 -9.84 3.10 -2.54
N GLN A 372 -9.11 3.65 -1.59
CA GLN A 372 -8.30 2.85 -0.67
C GLN A 372 -8.42 3.41 0.74
N LEU A 373 -8.53 2.50 1.71
CA LEU A 373 -8.39 2.78 3.13
C LEU A 373 -7.07 2.20 3.61
N CYS A 374 -6.30 3.00 4.34
CA CYS A 374 -5.12 2.55 5.07
C CYS A 374 -5.30 2.80 6.56
N SER A 375 -4.73 1.93 7.40
CA SER A 375 -4.80 2.13 8.85
C SER A 375 -3.50 1.75 9.54
N CYS A 376 -3.15 2.52 10.57
CA CYS A 376 -2.11 2.18 11.55
C CYS A 376 -2.51 2.76 12.92
N SER A 377 -1.86 2.26 13.97
CA SER A 377 -2.05 2.81 15.31
C SER A 377 -0.73 3.10 16.00
N PHE A 378 -0.72 4.15 16.80
CA PHE A 378 0.39 4.52 17.68
C PHE A 378 -0.16 5.02 19.00
N GLY A 379 0.32 4.45 20.10
CA GLY A 379 -0.25 4.74 21.42
C GLY A 379 -1.74 4.40 21.50
N ASP A 380 -2.54 5.35 21.92
CA ASP A 380 -3.99 5.20 22.07
C ASP A 380 -4.80 5.66 20.83
N GLU A 381 -4.15 6.09 19.77
CA GLU A 381 -4.80 6.58 18.56
C GLU A 381 -4.59 5.63 17.36
N MET A 382 -5.66 5.39 16.62
CA MET A 382 -5.63 4.76 15.31
C MET A 382 -5.99 5.78 14.24
N VAL A 383 -5.15 5.89 13.22
CA VAL A 383 -5.39 6.73 12.04
C VAL A 383 -5.92 5.86 10.91
N LEU A 384 -7.06 6.26 10.36
CA LEU A 384 -7.75 5.65 9.23
C LEU A 384 -7.70 6.64 8.08
N SER A 385 -6.84 6.41 7.11
CA SER A 385 -6.61 7.34 6.00
C SER A 385 -7.28 6.81 4.73
N PHE A 386 -8.26 7.53 4.24
CA PHE A 386 -8.86 7.30 2.93
C PHE A 386 -8.10 8.07 1.87
N THR A 387 -7.82 7.39 0.76
CA THR A 387 -7.49 8.03 -0.51
C THR A 387 -8.55 7.67 -1.53
N SER A 388 -9.08 8.67 -2.20
CA SER A 388 -10.20 8.50 -3.12
C SER A 388 -10.04 9.38 -4.36
N LYS A 389 -10.29 8.80 -5.52
CA LYS A 389 -10.49 9.54 -6.76
C LYS A 389 -11.96 9.73 -7.11
N ILE A 390 -12.84 9.39 -6.21
CA ILE A 390 -14.27 9.63 -6.31
C ILE A 390 -14.56 11.03 -5.74
N PRO A 391 -15.18 11.94 -6.52
CA PRO A 391 -15.28 13.35 -6.11
C PRO A 391 -16.14 13.64 -4.89
N ASN A 392 -17.13 12.77 -4.58
CA ASN A 392 -18.22 13.11 -3.66
C ASN A 392 -17.97 12.79 -2.17
N GLY A 393 -16.96 11.99 -1.81
CA GLY A 393 -16.63 11.66 -0.40
C GLY A 393 -17.77 11.00 0.42
N ASN A 394 -18.77 10.42 -0.26
CA ASN A 394 -19.93 9.84 0.44
C ASN A 394 -19.55 8.58 1.21
N ILE A 395 -18.68 7.74 0.64
CA ILE A 395 -18.26 6.49 1.28
C ILE A 395 -17.52 6.77 2.58
N GLU A 396 -16.62 7.75 2.59
CA GLU A 396 -15.88 8.18 3.77
C GLU A 396 -16.83 8.67 4.87
N ARG A 397 -17.86 9.43 4.49
CA ARG A 397 -18.90 9.90 5.41
C ARG A 397 -19.73 8.75 5.96
N ASN A 398 -20.23 7.86 5.10
CA ASN A 398 -21.02 6.70 5.48
C ASN A 398 -20.22 5.79 6.44
N PHE A 399 -18.91 5.65 6.20
CA PHE A 399 -18.03 4.89 7.07
C PHE A 399 -17.92 5.52 8.47
N VAL A 400 -17.71 6.84 8.55
CA VAL A 400 -17.66 7.57 9.83
C VAL A 400 -19.00 7.49 10.57
N GLU A 401 -20.12 7.65 9.85
CA GLU A 401 -21.45 7.51 10.44
C GLU A 401 -21.69 6.10 10.97
N LYS A 402 -21.22 5.07 10.25
CA LYS A 402 -21.29 3.69 10.72
C LYS A 402 -20.48 3.50 11.99
N LEU A 403 -19.23 3.98 12.06
CA LEU A 403 -18.43 3.89 13.27
C LEU A 403 -19.10 4.61 14.47
N LYS A 404 -19.68 5.79 14.25
CA LYS A 404 -20.40 6.52 15.29
C LYS A 404 -21.64 5.78 15.78
N LYS A 405 -22.41 5.16 14.87
CA LYS A 405 -23.55 4.27 15.23
C LYS A 405 -23.08 3.08 16.07
N GLU A 406 -21.87 2.62 15.85
CA GLU A 406 -21.22 1.56 16.63
C GLU A 406 -20.51 2.10 17.89
N GLN A 407 -20.80 3.33 18.31
CA GLN A 407 -20.26 3.98 19.52
C GLN A 407 -18.73 4.15 19.51
N VAL A 408 -18.13 4.36 18.34
CA VAL A 408 -16.73 4.70 18.19
C VAL A 408 -16.62 6.19 17.90
N SER A 409 -15.89 6.92 18.74
CA SER A 409 -15.59 8.33 18.54
C SER A 409 -14.70 8.52 17.31
N CYS A 410 -15.05 9.49 16.46
CA CYS A 410 -14.32 9.79 15.23
C CYS A 410 -14.02 11.28 15.14
N GLU A 411 -12.75 11.61 15.01
CA GLU A 411 -12.27 12.94 14.66
C GLU A 411 -11.86 12.94 13.18
N ILE A 412 -12.51 13.76 12.35
CA ILE A 412 -12.17 13.90 10.93
C ILE A 412 -11.14 15.01 10.82
N ARG A 413 -10.03 14.72 10.15
CA ARG A 413 -8.98 15.68 9.86
C ARG A 413 -8.90 15.90 8.35
N GLU A 414 -9.14 17.13 7.94
CA GLU A 414 -8.80 17.55 6.59
C GLU A 414 -7.28 17.76 6.51
N ASN A 415 -6.65 17.12 5.55
CA ASN A 415 -5.22 17.29 5.35
C ASN A 415 -4.93 18.65 4.71
N ASP A 416 -4.10 19.44 5.39
CA ASP A 416 -3.61 20.73 4.90
C ASP A 416 -2.38 20.47 4.01
N PHE A 417 -2.62 20.04 2.77
CA PHE A 417 -1.53 19.87 1.80
C PHE A 417 -1.30 21.17 1.05
N PRO A 418 -0.02 21.61 0.91
CA PRO A 418 0.29 22.75 0.07
C PRO A 418 -0.17 22.46 -1.38
N GLY A 419 -0.98 23.37 -1.95
CA GLY A 419 -1.41 23.31 -3.34
C GLY A 419 -2.81 22.78 -3.62
N GLN A 420 -3.53 22.21 -2.66
CA GLN A 420 -4.90 21.71 -2.89
C GLN A 420 -6.00 22.78 -2.80
N LYS A 421 -5.74 23.95 -2.21
CA LYS A 421 -6.79 24.97 -1.93
C LYS A 421 -7.05 25.99 -3.04
N GLU A 422 -6.21 26.13 -4.08
CA GLU A 422 -6.33 27.28 -5.00
C GLU A 422 -7.02 27.05 -6.35
N GLU A 423 -7.23 25.83 -6.84
CA GLU A 423 -7.88 25.66 -8.16
C GLU A 423 -8.82 24.45 -8.26
N ARG A 424 -10.00 24.51 -7.64
CA ARG A 424 -11.13 23.70 -8.09
C ARG A 424 -11.79 24.37 -9.30
N LYS A 425 -11.18 24.29 -10.48
CA LYS A 425 -11.81 24.64 -11.77
C LYS A 425 -12.11 23.38 -12.58
N ALA A 426 -13.26 23.46 -13.26
CA ALA A 426 -13.98 22.41 -13.97
C ALA A 426 -13.15 21.48 -14.89
N PRO A 427 -13.67 20.26 -15.17
CA PRO A 427 -12.93 19.19 -15.85
C PRO A 427 -12.69 19.47 -17.32
N ALA A 428 -11.50 19.10 -17.79
CA ALA A 428 -11.16 19.09 -19.22
C ALA A 428 -11.75 17.87 -19.92
N LYS A 429 -12.44 18.09 -21.04
CA LYS A 429 -13.01 17.04 -21.88
C LYS A 429 -11.95 16.09 -22.41
N LEU A 430 -12.18 14.80 -22.25
CA LEU A 430 -11.34 13.70 -22.76
C LEU A 430 -11.65 13.44 -24.24
N PHE A 431 -10.58 13.28 -25.02
CA PHE A 431 -10.64 12.76 -26.38
C PHE A 431 -10.74 11.22 -26.39
N GLU A 432 -11.71 10.69 -27.13
CA GLU A 432 -11.92 9.27 -27.36
C GLU A 432 -10.88 8.69 -28.30
N SER A 433 -10.26 7.57 -27.93
CA SER A 433 -9.63 6.65 -28.87
C SER A 433 -9.69 5.22 -28.31
N PHE A 434 -10.83 4.56 -28.50
CA PHE A 434 -11.09 3.22 -27.92
C PHE A 434 -11.28 2.10 -28.97
N THR A 435 -11.08 2.36 -30.26
CA THR A 435 -11.51 1.42 -31.31
C THR A 435 -10.43 0.44 -31.80
N PHE A 436 -9.16 0.65 -31.48
CA PHE A 436 -8.08 -0.23 -32.01
C PHE A 436 -7.69 -1.40 -31.09
N LEU A 437 -8.06 -1.35 -29.81
CA LEU A 437 -7.63 -2.35 -28.83
C LEU A 437 -8.50 -3.63 -28.80
N CYS A 438 -9.74 -3.54 -29.25
CA CYS A 438 -10.67 -4.68 -29.24
C CYS A 438 -10.36 -5.77 -30.27
N ILE A 439 -9.68 -5.46 -31.35
CA ILE A 439 -9.38 -6.42 -32.42
C ILE A 439 -8.18 -7.31 -32.06
N VAL A 440 -7.21 -6.78 -31.34
CA VAL A 440 -6.02 -7.55 -30.90
C VAL A 440 -6.37 -8.51 -29.75
N LEU A 441 -7.33 -8.16 -28.90
CA LEU A 441 -7.77 -9.02 -27.77
C LEU A 441 -8.54 -10.27 -28.22
N ALA A 442 -9.28 -10.21 -29.33
CA ALA A 442 -10.02 -11.36 -29.84
C ALA A 442 -9.10 -12.44 -30.45
N VAL A 443 -7.95 -12.05 -31.00
CA VAL A 443 -6.96 -12.97 -31.57
C VAL A 443 -6.15 -13.70 -30.49
N VAL A 444 -5.91 -13.04 -29.35
CA VAL A 444 -5.06 -13.60 -28.27
C VAL A 444 -5.84 -14.55 -27.36
N CYS A 445 -7.16 -14.31 -27.14
CA CYS A 445 -7.98 -15.25 -26.37
C CYS A 445 -8.12 -16.60 -27.06
N ASN A 446 -8.14 -16.64 -28.40
CA ASN A 446 -8.19 -17.90 -29.15
C ASN A 446 -6.86 -18.68 -29.20
N LEU A 447 -5.73 -18.04 -28.85
CA LEU A 447 -4.42 -18.69 -28.79
C LEU A 447 -4.10 -19.30 -27.39
N ILE A 448 -4.80 -18.86 -26.36
CA ILE A 448 -4.59 -19.38 -24.98
C ILE A 448 -5.41 -20.65 -24.73
N ASP A 449 -6.49 -20.88 -25.47
CA ASP A 449 -7.29 -22.12 -25.39
C ASP A 449 -6.68 -23.28 -26.18
N TYR A 450 -5.60 -23.05 -26.94
CA TYR A 450 -4.90 -24.07 -27.76
C TYR A 450 -3.48 -24.42 -27.27
N LEU A 451 -3.02 -23.87 -26.16
CA LEU A 451 -1.74 -24.22 -25.48
C LEU A 451 -1.98 -24.57 -24.01
#